data_ac20f893a79b59bb3234c4dc12b48439
#
_entry.id   ac20f893a79b59bb3234c4dc12b48439
#
_cell.length_a   1.000
_cell.length_b   1.000
_cell.length_c   1.000
_cell.angle_alpha   90.00
_cell.angle_beta   90.00
_cell.angle_gamma   90.00
#
_symmetry.space_group_name_H-M   'P 1'
#
loop_
_entity.id
_entity.type
_entity.pdbx_description
1 polymer ?
#
loop_
_entity_poly.entity_id
_entity_poly.type
_entity_poly.pdbx_seq_one_letter_code
_entity_poly.pdbx_strand_id
1 'polypeptide(L)'
;LEKVSSSKPINKISEDSTNLYINEYNKKRDELSLNVQSLNEGIAITKMAQNSIEKQQEYLGNVQTKLENANSYEDKNDLKQSINEDLRNFNQVAYETKFKKENIIATNYYDDKKSIDINTKNANFSIEKPNTPTYANEIFELSNNSDLNNSTNLEQVSSKVRTSSNQLKNTYDDFTEFGNKLEFSAKETIKAQVDLYNENKINKDRNFGQESTDFSKTNVNANLGYLAASQANIVQAQSVRLLS
;
A
#
# COMPACT_ATOMS: atom_id res chain seq x y z
N LEU A 1 42.90 37.09 -56.78
CA LEU A 1 43.12 36.83 -55.38
C LEU A 1 41.82 37.12 -54.60
N GLU A 2 40.87 36.20 -54.66
CA GLU A 2 39.66 36.26 -53.84
C GLU A 2 39.92 35.50 -52.54
N LYS A 3 39.72 36.19 -51.42
CA LYS A 3 39.72 35.64 -50.07
C LYS A 3 38.47 34.78 -49.87
N VAL A 4 38.65 33.48 -49.73
CA VAL A 4 37.68 32.61 -49.13
C VAL A 4 37.80 32.80 -47.62
N SER A 5 36.90 33.53 -47.00
CA SER A 5 36.72 33.53 -45.57
C SER A 5 35.23 33.30 -45.27
N SER A 6 34.84 32.06 -45.08
CA SER A 6 33.65 31.74 -44.35
C SER A 6 33.86 30.47 -43.56
N SER A 7 34.64 30.57 -42.49
CA SER A 7 34.55 29.60 -41.42
C SER A 7 33.33 29.94 -40.57
N LYS A 8 32.18 29.38 -40.91
CA LYS A 8 31.08 29.26 -39.93
C LYS A 8 31.57 28.36 -38.81
N PRO A 9 31.38 28.74 -37.55
CA PRO A 9 31.89 27.95 -36.43
C PRO A 9 31.08 26.66 -36.37
N ILE A 10 31.77 25.55 -36.62
CA ILE A 10 31.26 24.18 -36.46
C ILE A 10 30.79 23.92 -35.01
N ASN A 11 31.23 24.74 -34.06
CA ASN A 11 30.91 24.63 -32.63
C ASN A 11 29.43 24.90 -32.30
N LYS A 12 28.69 25.69 -33.08
CA LYS A 12 27.28 25.99 -32.73
C LYS A 12 26.32 24.81 -32.97
N ILE A 13 26.60 23.97 -33.97
CA ILE A 13 25.78 22.79 -34.28
C ILE A 13 26.04 21.69 -33.21
N SER A 14 27.26 21.59 -32.70
CA SER A 14 27.60 20.62 -31.63
C SER A 14 27.02 21.02 -30.28
N GLU A 15 26.95 22.33 -29.96
CA GLU A 15 26.35 22.81 -28.70
C GLU A 15 24.82 22.62 -28.68
N ASP A 16 24.13 22.92 -29.79
CA ASP A 16 22.68 22.76 -29.86
C ASP A 16 22.28 21.26 -29.79
N SER A 17 23.01 20.39 -30.46
CA SER A 17 22.77 18.93 -30.36
C SER A 17 23.08 18.39 -28.96
N THR A 18 24.15 18.84 -28.35
CA THR A 18 24.53 18.44 -26.99
C THR A 18 23.48 18.91 -25.98
N ASN A 19 22.97 20.14 -26.10
CA ASN A 19 21.92 20.66 -25.24
C ASN A 19 20.60 19.91 -25.43
N LEU A 20 20.26 19.50 -26.66
CA LEU A 20 19.09 18.68 -26.95
C LEU A 20 19.19 17.31 -26.26
N TYR A 21 20.34 16.62 -26.37
CA TYR A 21 20.57 15.33 -25.71
C TYR A 21 20.52 15.45 -24.17
N ILE A 22 21.02 16.52 -23.59
CA ILE A 22 20.93 16.76 -22.15
C ILE A 22 19.51 16.93 -21.70
N ASN A 23 18.70 17.68 -22.45
CA ASN A 23 17.31 17.92 -22.13
C ASN A 23 16.49 16.64 -22.24
N GLU A 24 16.71 15.81 -23.26
CA GLU A 24 16.05 14.51 -23.42
C GLU A 24 16.43 13.54 -22.29
N TYR A 25 17.72 13.46 -21.93
CA TYR A 25 18.19 12.67 -20.80
C TYR A 25 17.52 13.09 -19.49
N ASN A 26 17.54 14.39 -19.18
CA ASN A 26 16.94 14.92 -17.96
C ASN A 26 15.43 14.62 -17.91
N LYS A 27 14.72 14.82 -19.01
CA LYS A 27 13.29 14.50 -19.11
C LYS A 27 13.02 13.02 -18.84
N LYS A 28 13.78 12.12 -19.45
CA LYS A 28 13.59 10.67 -19.29
C LYS A 28 13.98 10.20 -17.88
N ARG A 29 15.05 10.78 -17.30
CA ARG A 29 15.44 10.55 -15.91
C ARG A 29 14.33 10.97 -14.94
N ASP A 30 13.76 12.15 -15.12
CA ASP A 30 12.72 12.68 -14.25
C ASP A 30 11.43 11.87 -14.38
N GLU A 31 11.06 11.43 -15.58
CA GLU A 31 9.94 10.51 -15.82
C GLU A 31 10.13 9.17 -15.08
N LEU A 32 11.32 8.56 -15.18
CA LEU A 32 11.62 7.31 -14.48
C LEU A 32 11.62 7.51 -12.95
N SER A 33 12.09 8.66 -12.47
CA SER A 33 12.07 9.00 -11.04
C SER A 33 10.63 9.12 -10.52
N LEU A 34 9.75 9.79 -11.24
CA LEU A 34 8.32 9.87 -10.90
C LEU A 34 7.64 8.49 -10.92
N ASN A 35 7.99 7.64 -11.87
CA ASN A 35 7.47 6.27 -11.92
C ASN A 35 7.87 5.48 -10.68
N VAL A 36 9.15 5.52 -10.28
CA VAL A 36 9.63 4.86 -9.05
C VAL A 36 8.92 5.39 -7.82
N GLN A 37 8.71 6.70 -7.74
CA GLN A 37 7.97 7.31 -6.63
C GLN A 37 6.53 6.76 -6.55
N SER A 38 5.80 6.75 -7.67
CA SER A 38 4.43 6.21 -7.70
C SER A 38 4.38 4.74 -7.30
N LEU A 39 5.32 3.93 -7.80
CA LEU A 39 5.41 2.51 -7.46
C LEU A 39 5.72 2.29 -5.97
N ASN A 40 6.62 3.09 -5.39
CA ASN A 40 6.93 3.04 -3.97
C ASN A 40 5.73 3.44 -3.09
N GLU A 41 4.95 4.43 -3.51
CA GLU A 41 3.68 4.77 -2.85
C GLU A 41 2.72 3.57 -2.85
N GLY A 42 2.57 2.90 -3.98
CA GLY A 42 1.75 1.70 -4.10
C GLY A 42 2.24 0.54 -3.21
N ILE A 43 3.55 0.31 -3.16
CA ILE A 43 4.16 -0.70 -2.27
C ILE A 43 3.88 -0.36 -0.79
N ALA A 44 3.97 0.92 -0.42
CA ALA A 44 3.65 1.35 0.94
C ALA A 44 2.17 1.12 1.28
N ILE A 45 1.24 1.44 0.37
CA ILE A 45 -0.20 1.16 0.52
C ILE A 45 -0.42 -0.34 0.74
N THR A 46 0.22 -1.18 -0.07
CA THR A 46 0.12 -2.65 0.03
C THR A 46 0.54 -3.14 1.42
N LYS A 47 1.67 -2.68 1.92
CA LYS A 47 2.19 -3.06 3.25
C LYS A 47 1.28 -2.57 4.38
N MET A 48 0.72 -1.37 4.25
CA MET A 48 -0.27 -0.86 5.21
C MET A 48 -1.52 -1.72 5.22
N ALA A 49 -2.05 -2.09 4.06
CA ALA A 49 -3.20 -2.98 3.96
C ALA A 49 -2.93 -4.35 4.60
N GLN A 50 -1.80 -4.97 4.27
CA GLN A 50 -1.40 -6.26 4.82
C GLN A 50 -1.31 -6.25 6.35
N ASN A 51 -0.59 -5.28 6.92
CA ASN A 51 -0.45 -5.15 8.37
C ASN A 51 -1.80 -4.95 9.08
N SER A 52 -2.70 -4.22 8.44
CA SER A 52 -4.04 -3.98 9.00
C SER A 52 -4.94 -5.21 8.90
N ILE A 53 -4.85 -5.95 7.80
CA ILE A 53 -5.56 -7.22 7.62
C ILE A 53 -5.06 -8.27 8.61
N GLU A 54 -3.76 -8.35 8.88
CA GLU A 54 -3.20 -9.23 9.91
C GLU A 54 -3.79 -8.93 11.30
N LYS A 55 -3.89 -7.66 11.68
CA LYS A 55 -4.55 -7.26 12.93
C LYS A 55 -6.03 -7.64 12.96
N GLN A 56 -6.73 -7.48 11.84
CA GLN A 56 -8.12 -7.90 11.73
C GLN A 56 -8.27 -9.42 11.87
N GLN A 57 -7.32 -10.20 11.34
CA GLN A 57 -7.29 -11.65 11.53
C GLN A 57 -7.09 -12.03 12.98
N GLU A 58 -6.24 -11.31 13.74
CA GLU A 58 -6.08 -11.51 15.18
C GLU A 58 -7.39 -11.31 15.94
N TYR A 59 -8.16 -10.24 15.63
CA TYR A 59 -9.46 -10.02 16.26
C TYR A 59 -10.47 -11.11 15.92
N LEU A 60 -10.54 -11.58 14.69
CA LEU A 60 -11.39 -12.71 14.33
C LEU A 60 -10.94 -14.01 15.00
N GLY A 61 -9.64 -14.21 15.18
CA GLY A 61 -9.07 -15.31 15.97
C GLY A 61 -9.53 -15.28 17.43
N ASN A 62 -9.53 -14.08 18.03
CA ASN A 62 -10.04 -13.88 19.40
C ASN A 62 -11.54 -14.20 19.48
N VAL A 63 -12.34 -13.73 18.53
CA VAL A 63 -13.76 -14.06 18.45
C VAL A 63 -13.97 -15.57 18.32
N GLN A 64 -13.22 -16.25 17.46
CA GLN A 64 -13.30 -17.70 17.29
C GLN A 64 -12.98 -18.43 18.61
N THR A 65 -11.90 -18.03 19.30
CA THR A 65 -11.51 -18.61 20.60
C THR A 65 -12.58 -18.41 21.66
N LYS A 66 -13.23 -17.24 21.70
CA LYS A 66 -14.34 -16.97 22.63
C LYS A 66 -15.55 -17.86 22.34
N LEU A 67 -15.88 -18.08 21.07
CA LEU A 67 -16.97 -18.96 20.66
C LEU A 67 -16.68 -20.43 21.00
N GLU A 68 -15.44 -20.89 20.84
CA GLU A 68 -15.02 -22.25 21.23
C GLU A 68 -15.08 -22.46 22.73
N ASN A 69 -14.80 -21.42 23.51
CA ASN A 69 -14.91 -21.43 24.97
C ASN A 69 -16.24 -20.87 25.48
N ALA A 70 -17.29 -20.86 24.66
CA ALA A 70 -18.58 -20.29 25.04
C ALA A 70 -19.17 -20.87 26.33
N ASN A 71 -18.88 -22.14 26.65
CA ASN A 71 -19.36 -22.80 27.87
C ASN A 71 -18.73 -22.24 29.15
N SER A 72 -17.59 -21.53 29.08
CA SER A 72 -16.97 -20.88 30.24
C SER A 72 -17.69 -19.58 30.66
N TYR A 73 -18.56 -19.06 29.84
CA TYR A 73 -19.37 -17.87 30.13
C TYR A 73 -20.70 -18.30 30.79
N GLU A 74 -20.91 -17.90 32.04
CA GLU A 74 -22.16 -18.14 32.76
C GLU A 74 -23.33 -17.40 32.09
N ASP A 75 -23.09 -16.13 31.70
CA ASP A 75 -24.04 -15.33 30.91
C ASP A 75 -23.55 -15.19 29.47
N LYS A 76 -24.39 -15.56 28.50
CA LYS A 76 -24.09 -15.40 27.09
C LYS A 76 -24.15 -13.92 26.63
N ASN A 77 -24.71 -13.01 27.42
CA ASN A 77 -24.62 -11.57 27.15
C ASN A 77 -23.17 -11.07 27.34
N ASP A 78 -22.45 -11.58 28.36
CA ASP A 78 -21.02 -11.26 28.54
C ASP A 78 -20.17 -11.77 27.37
N LEU A 79 -20.48 -12.98 26.88
CA LEU A 79 -19.85 -13.50 25.67
C LEU A 79 -20.11 -12.61 24.47
N LYS A 80 -21.37 -12.20 24.22
CA LYS A 80 -21.74 -11.29 23.12
C LYS A 80 -21.03 -9.94 23.25
N GLN A 81 -20.99 -9.37 24.45
CA GLN A 81 -20.31 -8.09 24.70
C GLN A 81 -18.82 -8.19 24.37
N SER A 82 -18.17 -9.26 24.82
CA SER A 82 -16.75 -9.51 24.56
C SER A 82 -16.44 -9.73 23.07
N ILE A 83 -17.32 -10.43 22.33
CA ILE A 83 -17.25 -10.58 20.88
C ILE A 83 -17.40 -9.20 20.21
N ASN A 84 -18.39 -8.41 20.61
CA ASN A 84 -18.67 -7.10 20.06
C ASN A 84 -17.50 -6.12 20.24
N GLU A 85 -16.74 -6.26 21.32
CA GLU A 85 -15.52 -5.46 21.52
C GLU A 85 -14.46 -5.78 20.46
N ASP A 86 -14.18 -7.05 20.20
CA ASP A 86 -13.23 -7.44 19.16
C ASP A 86 -13.70 -6.99 17.77
N LEU A 87 -14.99 -7.14 17.46
CA LEU A 87 -15.55 -6.70 16.18
C LEU A 87 -15.49 -5.17 16.01
N ARG A 88 -15.66 -4.41 17.09
CA ARG A 88 -15.48 -2.95 17.09
C ARG A 88 -14.02 -2.60 16.79
N ASN A 89 -13.09 -3.28 17.44
CA ASN A 89 -11.66 -3.08 17.22
C ASN A 89 -11.25 -3.46 15.80
N PHE A 90 -11.81 -4.53 15.27
CA PHE A 90 -11.65 -4.92 13.87
C PHE A 90 -12.08 -3.80 12.91
N ASN A 91 -13.27 -3.21 13.12
CA ASN A 91 -13.76 -2.11 12.31
C ASN A 91 -12.90 -0.84 12.48
N GLN A 92 -12.45 -0.55 13.70
CA GLN A 92 -11.57 0.58 13.96
C GLN A 92 -10.29 0.49 13.13
N VAL A 93 -9.63 -0.68 13.10
CA VAL A 93 -8.45 -0.91 12.26
C VAL A 93 -8.75 -0.57 10.79
N ALA A 94 -9.90 -1.00 10.27
CA ALA A 94 -10.26 -0.72 8.88
C ALA A 94 -10.38 0.77 8.58
N TYR A 95 -11.08 1.52 9.44
CA TYR A 95 -11.30 2.96 9.23
C TYR A 95 -10.08 3.82 9.53
N GLU A 96 -9.15 3.35 10.35
CA GLU A 96 -7.89 4.03 10.64
C GLU A 96 -6.82 3.76 9.57
N THR A 97 -6.96 2.70 8.78
CA THR A 97 -6.03 2.36 7.71
C THR A 97 -6.24 3.29 6.52
N LYS A 98 -5.46 4.39 6.51
CA LYS A 98 -5.56 5.46 5.51
C LYS A 98 -4.21 5.79 4.90
N PHE A 99 -4.23 6.05 3.60
CA PHE A 99 -3.12 6.66 2.88
C PHE A 99 -3.57 7.99 2.28
N LYS A 100 -2.88 9.09 2.55
CA LYS A 100 -3.26 10.46 2.09
C LYS A 100 -4.74 10.79 2.36
N LYS A 101 -5.26 10.40 3.54
CA LYS A 101 -6.66 10.56 4.00
C LYS A 101 -7.69 9.63 3.33
N GLU A 102 -7.31 8.82 2.36
CA GLU A 102 -8.20 7.83 1.74
C GLU A 102 -8.12 6.49 2.49
N ASN A 103 -9.26 5.87 2.78
CA ASN A 103 -9.30 4.53 3.34
C ASN A 103 -8.76 3.52 2.33
N ILE A 104 -8.02 2.52 2.82
CA ILE A 104 -7.42 1.48 1.97
C ILE A 104 -8.25 0.20 1.99
N ILE A 105 -8.76 -0.21 3.15
CA ILE A 105 -9.47 -1.48 3.36
C ILE A 105 -10.91 -1.29 3.88
N ALA A 106 -11.42 -0.07 3.82
CA ALA A 106 -12.81 0.26 4.09
C ALA A 106 -13.37 1.17 3.00
N THR A 107 -14.65 1.01 2.69
CA THR A 107 -15.36 1.91 1.79
C THR A 107 -16.46 2.65 2.56
N ASN A 108 -16.61 3.93 2.31
CA ASN A 108 -17.72 4.73 2.78
C ASN A 108 -18.78 4.84 1.67
N TYR A 109 -20.03 5.09 2.03
CA TYR A 109 -21.13 5.29 1.07
C TYR A 109 -20.84 6.42 0.05
N TYR A 110 -20.04 7.41 0.43
CA TYR A 110 -19.63 8.55 -0.40
C TYR A 110 -18.28 8.36 -1.10
N ASP A 111 -17.70 7.15 -1.01
CA ASP A 111 -16.38 6.87 -1.60
C ASP A 111 -16.58 6.54 -3.08
N ASP A 112 -16.29 7.49 -3.97
CA ASP A 112 -16.43 7.30 -5.43
C ASP A 112 -15.37 6.34 -5.99
N LYS A 113 -14.27 6.14 -5.26
CA LYS A 113 -13.17 5.27 -5.69
C LYS A 113 -13.37 3.83 -5.20
N LYS A 114 -13.62 2.95 -6.13
CA LYS A 114 -13.75 1.50 -5.87
C LYS A 114 -12.43 0.74 -6.03
N SER A 115 -11.37 1.39 -6.45
CA SER A 115 -10.05 0.81 -6.67
C SER A 115 -8.93 1.67 -6.09
N ILE A 116 -7.81 1.04 -5.85
CA ILE A 116 -6.53 1.68 -5.56
C ILE A 116 -5.73 1.62 -6.84
N ASP A 117 -5.47 2.78 -7.45
CA ASP A 117 -4.82 2.88 -8.74
C ASP A 117 -3.43 3.50 -8.58
N ILE A 118 -2.41 2.82 -9.08
CA ILE A 118 -1.03 3.28 -9.12
C ILE A 118 -0.65 3.46 -10.58
N ASN A 119 -0.50 4.71 -10.98
CA ASN A 119 -0.23 5.08 -12.36
C ASN A 119 1.23 5.47 -12.54
N THR A 120 1.87 4.88 -13.53
CA THR A 120 3.14 5.30 -14.09
C THR A 120 2.91 5.78 -15.51
N LYS A 121 3.92 6.35 -16.15
CA LYS A 121 3.80 6.76 -17.56
C LYS A 121 3.52 5.57 -18.50
N ASN A 122 4.04 4.39 -18.14
CA ASN A 122 4.07 3.23 -19.05
C ASN A 122 3.13 2.10 -18.61
N ALA A 123 2.57 2.16 -17.40
CA ALA A 123 1.72 1.11 -16.86
C ALA A 123 0.75 1.65 -15.80
N ASN A 124 -0.42 1.02 -15.75
CA ASN A 124 -1.41 1.24 -14.71
C ASN A 124 -1.59 -0.04 -13.92
N PHE A 125 -1.51 0.07 -12.61
CA PHE A 125 -1.76 -1.01 -11.67
C PHE A 125 -3.00 -0.67 -10.86
N SER A 126 -3.92 -1.61 -10.75
CA SER A 126 -5.17 -1.42 -10.03
C SER A 126 -5.49 -2.64 -9.19
N ILE A 127 -5.99 -2.42 -7.98
CA ILE A 127 -6.58 -3.43 -7.12
C ILE A 127 -7.92 -2.93 -6.61
N GLU A 128 -8.93 -3.79 -6.55
CA GLU A 128 -10.22 -3.44 -5.98
C GLU A 128 -10.07 -3.11 -4.49
N LYS A 129 -10.71 -2.02 -4.06
CA LYS A 129 -10.70 -1.61 -2.66
C LYS A 129 -11.64 -2.51 -1.85
N PRO A 130 -11.14 -3.32 -0.91
CA PRO A 130 -11.98 -4.17 -0.10
C PRO A 130 -12.78 -3.34 0.92
N ASN A 131 -13.92 -3.87 1.33
CA ASN A 131 -14.71 -3.31 2.43
C ASN A 131 -14.75 -4.31 3.59
N THR A 132 -13.63 -4.42 4.30
CA THR A 132 -13.48 -5.40 5.39
C THR A 132 -14.45 -5.19 6.56
N PRO A 133 -14.94 -3.95 6.89
CA PRO A 133 -15.97 -3.77 7.92
C PRO A 133 -17.23 -4.60 7.73
N THR A 134 -17.59 -4.97 6.51
CA THR A 134 -18.78 -5.82 6.25
C THR A 134 -18.66 -7.16 6.95
N TYR A 135 -17.45 -7.74 7.05
CA TYR A 135 -17.24 -9.03 7.70
C TYR A 135 -17.56 -8.98 9.20
N ALA A 136 -17.08 -7.97 9.90
CA ALA A 136 -17.38 -7.78 11.32
C ALA A 136 -18.87 -7.45 11.55
N ASN A 137 -19.47 -6.64 10.69
CA ASN A 137 -20.88 -6.26 10.82
C ASN A 137 -21.80 -7.49 10.65
N GLU A 138 -21.52 -8.36 9.69
CA GLU A 138 -22.30 -9.59 9.49
C GLU A 138 -22.17 -10.57 10.67
N ILE A 139 -20.97 -10.67 11.27
CA ILE A 139 -20.77 -11.47 12.48
C ILE A 139 -21.51 -10.84 13.67
N PHE A 140 -21.42 -9.49 13.82
CA PHE A 140 -22.14 -8.75 14.84
C PHE A 140 -23.64 -8.98 14.79
N GLU A 141 -24.25 -8.81 13.63
CA GLU A 141 -25.70 -9.03 13.44
C GLU A 141 -26.09 -10.47 13.77
N LEU A 142 -25.33 -11.44 13.25
CA LEU A 142 -25.64 -12.85 13.48
C LEU A 142 -25.49 -13.21 14.98
N SER A 143 -24.42 -12.77 15.66
CA SER A 143 -24.17 -13.10 17.05
C SER A 143 -25.20 -12.47 18.00
N ASN A 144 -25.60 -11.20 17.75
CA ASN A 144 -26.53 -10.49 18.62
C ASN A 144 -27.97 -10.99 18.44
N ASN A 145 -28.37 -11.39 17.23
CA ASN A 145 -29.72 -11.88 16.95
C ASN A 145 -29.90 -13.39 17.25
N SER A 146 -28.81 -14.09 17.59
CA SER A 146 -28.86 -15.53 17.88
C SER A 146 -28.85 -15.80 19.40
N ASP A 147 -29.54 -16.85 19.84
CA ASP A 147 -29.36 -17.41 21.17
C ASP A 147 -28.12 -18.30 21.18
N LEU A 148 -27.05 -17.84 21.84
CA LEU A 148 -25.78 -18.55 21.93
C LEU A 148 -25.76 -19.68 22.96
N ASN A 149 -26.87 -19.94 23.67
CA ASN A 149 -27.08 -21.17 24.41
C ASN A 149 -27.38 -22.36 23.49
N ASN A 150 -27.91 -22.06 22.30
CA ASN A 150 -28.17 -23.08 21.29
C ASN A 150 -26.89 -23.41 20.52
N SER A 151 -26.47 -24.69 20.57
CA SER A 151 -25.24 -25.16 19.91
C SER A 151 -25.25 -24.96 18.38
N THR A 152 -26.40 -25.05 17.74
CA THR A 152 -26.55 -24.83 16.29
C THR A 152 -26.30 -23.35 15.94
N ASN A 153 -26.83 -22.42 16.73
CA ASN A 153 -26.60 -20.99 16.54
C ASN A 153 -25.13 -20.64 16.79
N LEU A 154 -24.53 -21.22 17.84
CA LEU A 154 -23.12 -21.04 18.15
C LEU A 154 -22.22 -21.49 16.98
N GLU A 155 -22.52 -22.67 16.39
CA GLU A 155 -21.79 -23.17 15.23
C GLU A 155 -22.00 -22.29 13.99
N GLN A 156 -23.20 -21.74 13.77
CA GLN A 156 -23.46 -20.80 12.67
C GLN A 156 -22.61 -19.55 12.80
N VAL A 157 -22.52 -18.94 14.00
CA VAL A 157 -21.66 -17.76 14.22
C VAL A 157 -20.19 -18.14 14.04
N SER A 158 -19.73 -19.26 14.57
CA SER A 158 -18.39 -19.78 14.42
C SER A 158 -18.04 -20.02 12.93
N SER A 159 -18.95 -20.61 12.18
CA SER A 159 -18.81 -20.81 10.73
C SER A 159 -18.70 -19.48 9.97
N LYS A 160 -19.47 -18.46 10.38
CA LYS A 160 -19.37 -17.12 9.78
C LYS A 160 -18.02 -16.48 10.05
N VAL A 161 -17.48 -16.60 11.27
CA VAL A 161 -16.14 -16.11 11.62
C VAL A 161 -15.08 -16.78 10.75
N ARG A 162 -15.13 -18.11 10.60
CA ARG A 162 -14.19 -18.85 9.74
C ARG A 162 -14.27 -18.41 8.28
N THR A 163 -15.49 -18.21 7.77
CA THR A 163 -15.69 -17.72 6.40
C THR A 163 -15.09 -16.31 6.22
N SER A 164 -15.34 -15.40 7.15
CA SER A 164 -14.78 -14.05 7.13
C SER A 164 -13.25 -14.04 7.25
N SER A 165 -12.68 -14.93 8.07
CA SER A 165 -11.22 -15.11 8.17
C SER A 165 -10.61 -15.57 6.84
N ASN A 166 -11.27 -16.48 6.14
CA ASN A 166 -10.83 -16.93 4.82
C ASN A 166 -10.94 -15.82 3.77
N GLN A 167 -11.99 -14.99 3.82
CA GLN A 167 -12.13 -13.83 2.94
C GLN A 167 -11.04 -12.79 3.20
N LEU A 168 -10.71 -12.53 4.47
CA LEU A 168 -9.57 -11.66 4.82
C LEU A 168 -8.24 -12.21 4.31
N LYS A 169 -8.04 -13.52 4.43
CA LYS A 169 -6.84 -14.16 3.89
C LYS A 169 -6.74 -13.95 2.38
N ASN A 170 -7.81 -14.16 1.64
CA ASN A 170 -7.83 -13.90 0.19
C ASN A 170 -7.51 -12.43 -0.10
N THR A 171 -8.08 -11.50 0.65
CA THR A 171 -7.77 -10.07 0.51
C THR A 171 -6.29 -9.78 0.78
N TYR A 172 -5.69 -10.41 1.78
CA TYR A 172 -4.25 -10.32 2.05
C TYR A 172 -3.40 -10.83 0.88
N ASP A 173 -3.79 -11.98 0.32
CA ASP A 173 -3.11 -12.60 -0.81
C ASP A 173 -3.23 -11.72 -2.08
N ASP A 174 -4.38 -11.08 -2.32
CA ASP A 174 -4.59 -10.10 -3.41
C ASP A 174 -3.63 -8.90 -3.27
N PHE A 175 -3.50 -8.35 -2.07
CA PHE A 175 -2.52 -7.29 -1.81
C PHE A 175 -1.08 -7.77 -1.97
N THR A 176 -0.79 -9.02 -1.64
CA THR A 176 0.54 -9.61 -1.84
C THR A 176 0.87 -9.68 -3.33
N GLU A 177 -0.05 -10.16 -4.14
CA GLU A 177 0.13 -10.22 -5.60
C GLU A 177 0.28 -8.83 -6.20
N PHE A 178 -0.56 -7.88 -5.77
CA PHE A 178 -0.48 -6.49 -6.20
C PHE A 178 0.88 -5.87 -5.85
N GLY A 179 1.35 -6.04 -4.62
CA GLY A 179 2.65 -5.57 -4.15
C GLY A 179 3.81 -6.15 -4.96
N ASN A 180 3.77 -7.45 -5.24
CA ASN A 180 4.80 -8.12 -6.05
C ASN A 180 4.88 -7.54 -7.48
N LYS A 181 3.73 -7.23 -8.10
CA LYS A 181 3.69 -6.57 -9.42
C LYS A 181 4.33 -5.18 -9.39
N LEU A 182 4.05 -4.40 -8.34
CA LEU A 182 4.64 -3.07 -8.15
C LEU A 182 6.14 -3.14 -7.88
N GLU A 183 6.59 -4.07 -7.04
CA GLU A 183 8.02 -4.28 -6.76
C GLU A 183 8.79 -4.71 -8.01
N PHE A 184 8.22 -5.61 -8.81
CA PHE A 184 8.83 -6.00 -10.07
C PHE A 184 8.97 -4.80 -11.01
N SER A 185 7.90 -4.01 -11.19
CA SER A 185 7.93 -2.81 -12.03
C SER A 185 8.91 -1.75 -11.51
N ALA A 186 9.03 -1.60 -10.18
CA ALA A 186 9.99 -0.70 -9.57
C ALA A 186 11.45 -1.13 -9.89
N LYS A 187 11.76 -2.42 -9.78
CA LYS A 187 13.08 -2.96 -10.14
C LYS A 187 13.42 -2.73 -11.61
N GLU A 188 12.47 -2.99 -12.52
CA GLU A 188 12.66 -2.74 -13.95
C GLU A 188 12.83 -1.24 -14.26
N THR A 189 12.10 -0.38 -13.58
CA THR A 189 12.25 1.08 -13.73
C THR A 189 13.61 1.57 -13.24
N ILE A 190 14.09 1.04 -12.11
CA ILE A 190 15.43 1.35 -11.57
C ILE A 190 16.52 0.86 -12.54
N LYS A 191 16.36 -0.34 -13.11
CA LYS A 191 17.27 -0.86 -14.12
C LYS A 191 17.31 0.07 -15.35
N ALA A 192 16.16 0.50 -15.84
CA ALA A 192 16.08 1.45 -16.95
C ALA A 192 16.77 2.79 -16.65
N GLN A 193 16.75 3.25 -15.39
CA GLN A 193 17.51 4.44 -14.96
C GLN A 193 19.03 4.22 -15.02
N VAL A 194 19.49 3.05 -14.56
CA VAL A 194 20.90 2.68 -14.63
C VAL A 194 21.37 2.58 -16.09
N ASP A 195 20.55 1.95 -16.94
CA ASP A 195 20.86 1.82 -18.37
C ASP A 195 20.92 3.20 -19.06
N LEU A 196 19.91 4.04 -18.83
CA LEU A 196 19.86 5.43 -19.31
C LEU A 196 21.09 6.24 -18.88
N TYR A 197 21.52 6.03 -17.63
CA TYR A 197 22.71 6.69 -17.12
C TYR A 197 23.98 6.18 -17.81
N ASN A 198 24.14 4.87 -17.98
CA ASN A 198 25.30 4.29 -18.65
C ASN A 198 25.43 4.75 -20.10
N GLU A 199 24.29 4.84 -20.83
CA GLU A 199 24.25 5.42 -22.18
C GLU A 199 24.74 6.87 -22.19
N ASN A 200 24.35 7.67 -21.18
CA ASN A 200 24.74 9.08 -21.12
C ASN A 200 26.17 9.29 -20.60
N LYS A 201 26.73 8.33 -19.84
CA LYS A 201 28.11 8.37 -19.35
C LYS A 201 29.15 8.45 -20.47
N ILE A 202 28.87 7.80 -21.62
CA ILE A 202 29.72 7.81 -22.81
C ILE A 202 29.89 9.27 -23.34
N ASN A 203 28.95 10.16 -23.00
CA ASN A 203 28.90 11.52 -23.52
C ASN A 203 29.31 12.60 -22.51
N LYS A 204 29.59 12.27 -21.24
CA LYS A 204 29.98 13.26 -20.20
C LYS A 204 30.77 12.64 -19.05
N ASP A 205 31.90 13.25 -18.67
CA ASP A 205 32.69 12.98 -17.46
C ASP A 205 31.94 13.36 -16.16
N ARG A 206 30.85 12.73 -15.86
CA ARG A 206 30.12 12.94 -14.60
C ARG A 206 30.38 11.84 -13.58
N ASN A 207 30.49 12.26 -12.30
CA ASN A 207 30.79 11.40 -11.16
C ASN A 207 29.55 10.56 -10.75
N PHE A 208 29.39 9.39 -11.36
CA PHE A 208 28.29 8.45 -11.24
C PHE A 208 28.00 7.95 -9.82
N GLY A 209 29.03 7.77 -9.03
CA GLY A 209 28.87 7.22 -7.68
C GLY A 209 27.99 8.09 -6.78
N GLN A 210 28.03 9.39 -6.98
CA GLN A 210 27.31 10.35 -6.16
C GLN A 210 25.81 10.43 -6.53
N GLU A 211 25.50 10.45 -7.82
CA GLU A 211 24.11 10.57 -8.31
C GLU A 211 23.29 9.29 -8.08
N SER A 212 23.93 8.12 -8.21
CA SER A 212 23.30 6.83 -7.89
C SER A 212 23.08 6.65 -6.37
N THR A 213 24.02 7.15 -5.56
CA THR A 213 23.91 7.11 -4.09
C THR A 213 22.79 8.03 -3.61
N ASP A 214 22.68 9.23 -4.15
CA ASP A 214 21.66 10.21 -3.79
C ASP A 214 20.27 9.75 -4.22
N PHE A 215 20.17 9.11 -5.38
CA PHE A 215 18.94 8.49 -5.84
C PHE A 215 18.47 7.31 -4.95
N SER A 216 19.41 6.41 -4.63
CA SER A 216 19.14 5.28 -3.73
C SER A 216 18.73 5.77 -2.34
N LYS A 217 19.40 6.79 -1.80
CA LYS A 217 19.06 7.42 -0.51
C LYS A 217 17.67 8.06 -0.55
N THR A 218 17.31 8.74 -1.63
CA THR A 218 16.01 9.38 -1.79
C THR A 218 14.89 8.33 -1.80
N ASN A 219 15.08 7.22 -2.50
CA ASN A 219 14.10 6.13 -2.56
C ASN A 219 13.99 5.38 -1.23
N VAL A 220 15.11 5.11 -0.56
CA VAL A 220 15.10 4.49 0.78
C VAL A 220 14.45 5.42 1.79
N ASN A 221 14.75 6.71 1.77
CA ASN A 221 14.16 7.69 2.68
C ASN A 221 12.65 7.87 2.44
N ALA A 222 12.20 7.86 1.18
CA ALA A 222 10.78 7.89 0.86
C ALA A 222 10.05 6.65 1.42
N ASN A 223 10.60 5.46 1.21
CA ASN A 223 10.05 4.21 1.74
C ASN A 223 10.03 4.17 3.27
N LEU A 224 11.12 4.63 3.92
CA LEU A 224 11.20 4.73 5.38
C LEU A 224 10.22 5.78 5.91
N GLY A 225 10.04 6.89 5.22
CA GLY A 225 9.07 7.94 5.57
C GLY A 225 7.62 7.42 5.53
N TYR A 226 7.25 6.67 4.50
CA TYR A 226 5.92 6.06 4.40
C TYR A 226 5.69 4.97 5.45
N LEU A 227 6.69 4.14 5.73
CA LEU A 227 6.63 3.13 6.79
C LEU A 227 6.53 3.78 8.18
N ALA A 228 7.30 4.82 8.45
CA ALA A 228 7.26 5.55 9.72
C ALA A 228 5.92 6.26 9.92
N ALA A 229 5.36 6.89 8.88
CA ALA A 229 4.03 7.50 8.94
C ALA A 229 2.92 6.47 9.19
N SER A 230 3.03 5.28 8.57
CA SER A 230 2.14 4.15 8.80
C SER A 230 2.20 3.67 10.26
N GLN A 231 3.42 3.48 10.78
CA GLN A 231 3.64 3.04 12.17
C GLN A 231 3.20 4.10 13.19
N ALA A 232 3.46 5.39 12.92
CA ALA A 232 3.04 6.48 13.80
C ALA A 232 1.51 6.58 13.92
N ASN A 233 0.78 6.40 12.82
CA ASN A 233 -0.68 6.37 12.85
C ASN A 233 -1.21 5.19 13.70
N ILE A 234 -0.58 4.02 13.61
CA ILE A 234 -0.95 2.84 14.41
C ILE A 234 -0.65 3.05 15.89
N VAL A 235 0.50 3.65 16.22
CA VAL A 235 0.91 3.91 17.62
C VAL A 235 0.04 5.02 18.22
N GLN A 236 -0.30 6.06 17.47
CA GLN A 236 -1.17 7.14 17.96
C GLN A 236 -2.58 6.62 18.24
N ALA A 237 -3.13 5.75 17.38
CA ALA A 237 -4.41 5.10 17.63
C ALA A 237 -4.39 4.23 18.90
N GLN A 238 -3.28 3.50 19.16
CA GLN A 238 -3.12 2.72 20.38
C GLN A 238 -2.96 3.58 21.63
N SER A 239 -2.28 4.74 21.53
CA SER A 239 -2.08 5.66 22.66
C SER A 239 -3.37 6.36 23.07
N VAL A 240 -4.21 6.78 22.11
CA VAL A 240 -5.54 7.36 22.40
C VAL A 240 -6.43 6.34 23.10
N ARG A 241 -6.28 5.05 22.78
CA ARG A 241 -7.06 3.96 23.38
C ARG A 241 -6.64 3.62 24.82
N LEU A 242 -5.39 3.89 25.19
CA LEU A 242 -4.90 3.70 26.56
C LEU A 242 -5.26 4.86 27.50
N LEU A 243 -5.67 6.01 26.92
CA LEU A 243 -6.02 7.24 27.65
C LEU A 243 -7.53 7.48 27.73
N SER A 244 -8.34 6.63 27.10
CA SER A 244 -9.81 6.66 27.12
C SER A 244 -10.38 5.49 27.90
#